data_67d950d80853f0e43cf8315e17cb48c4
#
_entry.id   67d950d80853f0e43cf8315e17cb48c4
#
_cell.length_a   1.000
_cell.length_b   1.000
_cell.length_c   1.000
_cell.angle_alpha   90.00
_cell.angle_beta   90.00
_cell.angle_gamma   90.00
#
_symmetry.space_group_name_H-M   'P 1'
#
loop_
_entity.id
_entity.type
_entity.pdbx_description
1 polymer ?
#
loop_
_entity_poly.entity_id
_entity_poly.type
_entity_poly.pdbx_seq_one_letter_code
_entity_poly.pdbx_strand_id
1 'polypeptide(L)'
;MFKDRKLLVTGGTGSIGNSICKYFNSNGCKEIYSTTTNLIKVKSDQDYIQFKELDLNNIEKLNLDELFDFEVDYLVLNAGLNKDNIFLRMSSDDWNSVINVNLNSSFHLLKHFTKKMVKKRFGRVVF
;
A
#
# COMPACT_ATOMS: atom_id res chain seq x y z
N MET A 1 -8.04 -6.21 -19.28
CA MET A 1 -8.13 -7.17 -18.17
C MET A 1 -8.73 -6.57 -16.91
N PHE A 2 -8.33 -5.35 -16.52
CA PHE A 2 -8.78 -4.70 -15.28
C PHE A 2 -9.79 -3.55 -15.50
N LYS A 3 -10.52 -3.58 -16.62
CA LYS A 3 -11.52 -2.55 -16.95
C LYS A 3 -12.53 -2.38 -15.79
N ASP A 4 -12.82 -1.13 -15.46
CA ASP A 4 -13.72 -0.74 -14.38
C ASP A 4 -13.31 -1.21 -12.96
N ARG A 5 -12.03 -1.59 -12.77
CA ARG A 5 -11.46 -2.02 -11.50
C ARG A 5 -10.59 -0.95 -10.88
N LYS A 6 -10.46 -1.01 -9.56
CA LYS A 6 -9.65 -0.11 -8.76
C LYS A 6 -8.58 -0.88 -8.00
N LEU A 7 -7.37 -0.33 -7.98
CA LEU A 7 -6.18 -0.91 -7.35
C LEU A 7 -5.65 -0.01 -6.24
N LEU A 8 -5.23 -0.60 -5.13
CA LEU A 8 -4.31 0.04 -4.20
C LEU A 8 -3.03 -0.79 -4.07
N VAL A 9 -1.88 -0.14 -4.26
CA VAL A 9 -0.56 -0.72 -4.01
C VAL A 9 0.14 0.07 -2.92
N THR A 10 0.58 -0.57 -1.85
CA THR A 10 1.42 0.12 -0.88
C THR A 10 2.86 0.21 -1.38
N GLY A 11 3.48 1.41 -1.25
CA GLY A 11 4.85 1.64 -1.69
C GLY A 11 5.05 1.76 -3.20
N GLY A 12 4.13 2.41 -3.91
CA GLY A 12 4.18 2.56 -5.38
C GLY A 12 5.31 3.45 -5.90
N THR A 13 6.03 4.17 -5.06
CA THR A 13 7.25 4.90 -5.46
C THR A 13 8.48 4.00 -5.57
N GLY A 14 8.43 2.79 -4.99
CA GLY A 14 9.47 1.78 -5.12
C GLY A 14 9.42 1.05 -6.48
N SER A 15 10.50 0.34 -6.83
CA SER A 15 10.64 -0.32 -8.15
C SER A 15 9.56 -1.38 -8.40
N ILE A 16 9.29 -2.26 -7.43
CA ILE A 16 8.28 -3.32 -7.55
C ILE A 16 6.88 -2.71 -7.60
N GLY A 17 6.53 -1.84 -6.62
CA GLY A 17 5.22 -1.21 -6.57
C GLY A 17 4.91 -0.39 -7.82
N ASN A 18 5.87 0.36 -8.35
CA ASN A 18 5.72 1.09 -9.61
C ASN A 18 5.48 0.16 -10.80
N SER A 19 6.21 -0.96 -10.88
CA SER A 19 6.02 -1.95 -11.95
C SER A 19 4.63 -2.57 -11.92
N ILE A 20 4.10 -2.84 -10.72
CA ILE A 20 2.73 -3.33 -10.53
C ILE A 20 1.73 -2.28 -11.02
N CYS A 21 1.86 -1.02 -10.60
CA CYS A 21 0.99 0.07 -11.05
C CYS A 21 1.01 0.23 -12.57
N LYS A 22 2.19 0.20 -13.21
CA LYS A 22 2.35 0.27 -14.67
C LYS A 22 1.63 -0.89 -15.37
N TYR A 23 1.77 -2.11 -14.86
CA TYR A 23 1.10 -3.28 -15.43
C TYR A 23 -0.42 -3.13 -15.39
N PHE A 24 -0.98 -2.73 -14.24
CA PHE A 24 -2.42 -2.51 -14.11
C PHE A 24 -2.93 -1.38 -15.01
N ASN A 25 -2.20 -0.27 -15.10
CA ASN A 25 -2.54 0.84 -15.98
C ASN A 25 -2.57 0.42 -17.45
N SER A 26 -1.54 -0.29 -17.90
CA SER A 26 -1.45 -0.80 -19.30
C SER A 26 -2.54 -1.84 -19.62
N ASN A 27 -3.15 -2.46 -18.63
CA ASN A 27 -4.24 -3.41 -18.79
C ASN A 27 -5.63 -2.84 -18.44
N GLY A 28 -5.75 -1.51 -18.43
CA GLY A 28 -7.01 -0.80 -18.39
C GLY A 28 -7.64 -0.66 -17.01
N CYS A 29 -6.84 -0.70 -15.94
CA CYS A 29 -7.34 -0.41 -14.60
C CYS A 29 -7.87 1.02 -14.52
N LYS A 30 -9.08 1.19 -13.97
CA LYS A 30 -9.80 2.46 -13.96
C LYS A 30 -9.17 3.51 -13.05
N GLU A 31 -8.82 3.09 -11.85
CA GLU A 31 -8.25 3.97 -10.82
C GLU A 31 -7.13 3.24 -10.09
N ILE A 32 -5.98 3.89 -9.97
CA ILE A 32 -4.81 3.34 -9.30
C ILE A 32 -4.42 4.27 -8.17
N TYR A 33 -4.45 3.72 -6.96
CA TYR A 33 -4.03 4.39 -5.75
C TYR A 33 -2.73 3.79 -5.26
N SER A 34 -1.91 4.60 -4.60
CA SER A 34 -0.73 4.10 -3.93
C SER A 34 -0.39 4.88 -2.68
N THR A 35 0.39 4.26 -1.79
CA THR A 35 0.94 4.94 -0.62
C THR A 35 2.41 5.29 -0.84
N THR A 36 2.83 6.39 -0.24
CA THR A 36 4.23 6.79 -0.15
C THR A 36 4.51 7.44 1.20
N THR A 37 5.73 7.37 1.66
CA THR A 37 6.17 8.10 2.86
C THR A 37 6.52 9.56 2.56
N ASN A 38 6.66 9.91 1.27
CA ASN A 38 7.01 11.27 0.85
C ASN A 38 6.58 11.50 -0.61
N LEU A 39 5.71 12.47 -0.84
CA LEU A 39 5.22 12.85 -2.17
C LEU A 39 6.33 13.38 -3.10
N ILE A 40 7.44 13.89 -2.56
CA ILE A 40 8.60 14.34 -3.37
C ILE A 40 9.22 13.18 -4.16
N LYS A 41 9.04 11.93 -3.72
CA LYS A 41 9.53 10.72 -4.42
C LYS A 41 8.69 10.33 -5.63
N VAL A 42 7.52 10.94 -5.82
CA VAL A 42 6.64 10.67 -6.94
C VAL A 42 7.26 11.23 -8.22
N LYS A 43 7.35 10.41 -9.26
CA LYS A 43 7.94 10.77 -10.55
C LYS A 43 6.89 11.28 -11.52
N SER A 44 7.29 12.08 -12.50
CA SER A 44 6.39 12.65 -13.52
C SER A 44 5.69 11.61 -14.41
N ASP A 45 6.27 10.41 -14.53
CA ASP A 45 5.66 9.29 -15.26
C ASP A 45 4.63 8.48 -14.44
N GLN A 46 4.32 8.94 -13.24
CA GLN A 46 3.35 8.32 -12.31
C GLN A 46 2.07 9.17 -12.13
N ASP A 47 1.78 10.09 -13.06
CA ASP A 47 0.62 10.99 -13.02
C ASP A 47 -0.75 10.28 -13.02
N TYR A 48 -0.79 9.04 -13.49
CA TYR A 48 -1.97 8.16 -13.46
C TYR A 48 -2.23 7.51 -12.10
N ILE A 49 -1.33 7.70 -11.11
CA ILE A 49 -1.46 7.14 -9.76
C ILE A 49 -1.89 8.23 -8.78
N GLN A 50 -2.95 7.96 -8.02
CA GLN A 50 -3.36 8.83 -6.91
C GLN A 50 -2.60 8.43 -5.64
N PHE A 51 -1.58 9.22 -5.28
CA PHE A 51 -0.75 8.95 -4.10
C PHE A 51 -1.39 9.48 -2.81
N LYS A 52 -1.30 8.66 -1.76
CA LYS A 52 -1.58 9.04 -0.37
C LYS A 52 -0.28 9.01 0.43
N GLU A 53 0.09 10.14 1.01
CA GLU A 53 1.25 10.20 1.89
C GLU A 53 0.86 9.72 3.29
N LEU A 54 1.53 8.69 3.77
CA LEU A 54 1.36 8.18 5.12
C LEU A 54 2.55 7.32 5.56
N ASP A 55 2.75 7.26 6.86
CA ASP A 55 3.75 6.41 7.49
C ASP A 55 3.11 5.12 8.02
N LEU A 56 3.38 4.01 7.34
CA LEU A 56 2.87 2.69 7.73
C LEU A 56 3.41 2.21 9.08
N ASN A 57 4.53 2.76 9.56
CA ASN A 57 5.05 2.47 10.90
C ASN A 57 4.12 2.94 12.02
N ASN A 58 3.29 3.95 11.74
CA ASN A 58 2.35 4.54 12.68
C ASN A 58 0.88 4.35 12.27
N ILE A 59 0.58 3.37 11.43
CA ILE A 59 -0.74 3.19 10.82
C ILE A 59 -1.88 3.07 11.85
N GLU A 60 -1.63 2.50 13.01
CA GLU A 60 -2.62 2.36 14.09
C GLU A 60 -3.13 3.70 14.65
N LYS A 61 -2.34 4.76 14.48
CA LYS A 61 -2.69 6.12 14.90
C LYS A 61 -3.45 6.91 13.84
N LEU A 62 -3.60 6.35 12.63
CA LEU A 62 -4.22 7.02 11.50
C LEU A 62 -5.71 6.70 11.41
N ASN A 63 -6.50 7.69 11.01
CA ASN A 63 -7.89 7.46 10.65
C ASN A 63 -7.97 6.96 9.20
N LEU A 64 -8.04 5.64 9.02
CA LEU A 64 -8.07 5.02 7.70
C LEU A 64 -9.37 5.32 6.93
N ASP A 65 -10.47 5.59 7.62
CA ASP A 65 -11.74 5.94 6.97
C ASP A 65 -11.67 7.34 6.31
N GLU A 66 -10.91 8.26 6.89
CA GLU A 66 -10.66 9.57 6.27
C GLU A 66 -9.62 9.50 5.15
N LEU A 67 -8.54 8.72 5.35
CA LEU A 67 -7.46 8.58 4.37
C LEU A 67 -7.90 7.83 3.13
N PHE A 68 -8.75 6.82 3.30
CA PHE A 68 -9.20 5.90 2.27
C PHE A 68 -10.73 5.86 2.21
N ASP A 69 -11.34 6.98 1.83
CA ASP A 69 -12.79 7.15 1.65
C ASP A 69 -13.34 6.45 0.39
N PHE A 70 -12.50 5.65 -0.27
CA PHE A 70 -12.80 4.92 -1.50
C PHE A 70 -12.75 3.40 -1.29
N GLU A 71 -13.20 2.67 -2.31
CA GLU A 71 -13.14 1.21 -2.38
C GLU A 71 -12.10 0.77 -3.40
N VAL A 72 -11.54 -0.44 -3.20
CA VAL A 72 -10.66 -1.08 -4.16
C VAL A 72 -11.10 -2.52 -4.45
N ASP A 73 -10.75 -3.01 -5.63
CA ASP A 73 -10.96 -4.38 -6.07
C ASP A 73 -9.72 -5.25 -5.84
N TYR A 74 -8.57 -4.63 -5.99
CA TYR A 74 -7.25 -5.24 -5.81
C TYR A 74 -6.47 -4.46 -4.75
N LEU A 75 -5.98 -5.19 -3.76
CA LEU A 75 -5.12 -4.66 -2.69
C LEU A 75 -3.78 -5.38 -2.74
N VAL A 76 -2.71 -4.66 -3.05
CA VAL A 76 -1.35 -5.19 -3.08
C VAL A 76 -0.52 -4.58 -1.96
N LEU A 77 -0.19 -5.39 -0.97
CA LEU A 77 0.56 -5.01 0.22
C LEU A 77 2.06 -5.21 -0.05
N ASN A 78 2.63 -4.29 -0.84
CA ASN A 78 4.01 -4.37 -1.34
C ASN A 78 5.01 -3.56 -0.52
N ALA A 79 4.56 -2.57 0.26
CA ALA A 79 5.48 -1.75 1.06
C ALA A 79 6.26 -2.60 2.06
N GLY A 80 7.56 -2.36 2.13
CA GLY A 80 8.44 -3.05 3.06
C GLY A 80 9.55 -2.12 3.56
N LEU A 81 10.00 -2.37 4.78
CA LEU A 81 11.13 -1.73 5.42
C LEU A 81 12.17 -2.79 5.77
N ASN A 82 13.42 -2.48 5.50
CA ASN A 82 14.55 -3.30 5.92
C ASN A 82 15.47 -2.53 6.86
N LYS A 83 15.87 -3.16 7.97
CA LYS A 83 16.78 -2.64 8.99
C LYS A 83 17.78 -3.73 9.35
N ASP A 84 18.75 -3.94 8.45
CA ASP A 84 19.75 -4.99 8.64
C ASP A 84 20.73 -4.63 9.75
N ASN A 85 20.92 -5.54 10.69
CA ASN A 85 21.93 -5.43 11.73
C ASN A 85 22.25 -6.83 12.29
N ILE A 86 23.41 -6.94 12.97
CA ILE A 86 23.71 -8.12 13.79
C ILE A 86 22.68 -8.17 14.92
N PHE A 87 22.06 -9.33 15.15
CA PHE A 87 20.97 -9.51 16.12
C PHE A 87 21.29 -8.87 17.49
N LEU A 88 22.49 -9.08 18.02
CA LEU A 88 22.90 -8.52 19.34
C LEU A 88 23.01 -6.99 19.37
N ARG A 89 23.05 -6.35 18.21
CA ARG A 89 23.14 -4.88 18.07
C ARG A 89 21.84 -4.25 17.56
N MET A 90 20.87 -5.06 17.20
CA MET A 90 19.58 -4.56 16.72
C MET A 90 18.83 -3.89 17.86
N SER A 91 18.41 -2.65 17.63
CA SER A 91 17.58 -1.94 18.59
C SER A 91 16.12 -2.44 18.57
N SER A 92 15.42 -2.30 19.69
CA SER A 92 13.98 -2.59 19.75
C SER A 92 13.20 -1.70 18.78
N ASP A 93 13.62 -0.46 18.57
CA ASP A 93 12.97 0.47 17.65
C ASP A 93 13.11 0.01 16.19
N ASP A 94 14.30 -0.47 15.79
CA ASP A 94 14.50 -1.02 14.44
C ASP A 94 13.67 -2.28 14.23
N TRP A 95 13.67 -3.18 15.20
CA TRP A 95 12.83 -4.39 15.17
C TRP A 95 11.35 -4.03 15.04
N ASN A 96 10.84 -3.16 15.92
CA ASN A 96 9.44 -2.76 15.92
C ASN A 96 9.05 -2.05 14.62
N SER A 97 9.92 -1.20 14.07
CA SER A 97 9.67 -0.53 12.80
C SER A 97 9.48 -1.52 11.64
N VAL A 98 10.33 -2.55 11.58
CA VAL A 98 10.22 -3.61 10.55
C VAL A 98 8.91 -4.38 10.71
N ILE A 99 8.56 -4.80 11.93
CA ILE A 99 7.32 -5.52 12.20
C ILE A 99 6.10 -4.63 11.92
N ASN A 100 6.13 -3.36 12.29
CA ASN A 100 5.01 -2.44 12.06
C ASN A 100 4.76 -2.23 10.57
N VAL A 101 5.80 -1.94 9.79
CA VAL A 101 5.65 -1.68 8.36
C VAL A 101 5.33 -2.97 7.59
N ASN A 102 6.06 -4.06 7.83
CA ASN A 102 5.97 -5.27 7.01
C ASN A 102 4.80 -6.19 7.40
N LEU A 103 4.32 -6.13 8.64
CA LEU A 103 3.29 -7.05 9.14
C LEU A 103 2.06 -6.32 9.68
N ASN A 104 2.22 -5.48 10.71
CA ASN A 104 1.08 -4.83 11.37
C ASN A 104 0.29 -3.94 10.43
N SER A 105 0.95 -3.20 9.54
CA SER A 105 0.27 -2.35 8.56
C SER A 105 -0.66 -3.14 7.65
N SER A 106 -0.25 -4.35 7.27
CA SER A 106 -1.07 -5.26 6.46
C SER A 106 -2.37 -5.64 7.17
N PHE A 107 -2.32 -5.93 8.47
CA PHE A 107 -3.51 -6.20 9.27
C PHE A 107 -4.50 -5.02 9.25
N HIS A 108 -4.03 -3.80 9.49
CA HIS A 108 -4.88 -2.62 9.52
C HIS A 108 -5.53 -2.32 8.16
N LEU A 109 -4.74 -2.39 7.08
CA LEU A 109 -5.24 -2.17 5.72
C LEU A 109 -6.22 -3.26 5.29
N LEU A 110 -5.93 -4.53 5.59
CA LEU A 110 -6.86 -5.63 5.33
C LEU A 110 -8.19 -5.42 6.05
N LYS A 111 -8.14 -5.13 7.34
CA LYS A 111 -9.35 -4.90 8.15
C LYS A 111 -10.21 -3.76 7.57
N HIS A 112 -9.57 -2.70 7.05
CA HIS A 112 -10.27 -1.57 6.44
C HIS A 112 -10.93 -1.96 5.10
N PHE A 113 -10.15 -2.49 4.14
CA PHE A 113 -10.62 -2.71 2.77
C PHE A 113 -11.48 -3.96 2.60
N THR A 114 -11.22 -5.05 3.33
CA THR A 114 -11.98 -6.30 3.17
C THR A 114 -13.44 -6.17 3.55
N LYS A 115 -13.81 -5.27 4.45
CA LYS A 115 -15.22 -4.99 4.76
C LYS A 115 -16.02 -4.60 3.52
N LYS A 116 -15.45 -3.74 2.67
CA LYS A 116 -16.07 -3.28 1.42
C LYS A 116 -16.02 -4.37 0.35
N MET A 117 -14.91 -5.12 0.25
CA MET A 117 -14.76 -6.26 -0.66
C MET A 117 -15.79 -7.36 -0.40
N VAL A 118 -16.05 -7.69 0.87
CA VAL A 118 -17.07 -8.69 1.26
C VAL A 118 -18.46 -8.23 0.84
N LYS A 119 -18.82 -6.97 1.11
CA LYS A 119 -20.14 -6.43 0.73
C LYS A 119 -20.41 -6.51 -0.77
N LYS A 120 -19.42 -6.20 -1.59
CA LYS A 120 -19.55 -6.26 -3.06
C LYS A 120 -19.26 -7.65 -3.64
N ARG A 121 -18.95 -8.65 -2.79
CA ARG A 121 -18.62 -10.04 -3.17
C ARG A 121 -17.48 -10.15 -4.18
N PHE A 122 -16.57 -9.20 -4.16
CA PHE A 122 -15.37 -9.20 -4.99
C PHE A 122 -14.21 -8.50 -4.28
N GLY A 123 -13.04 -9.11 -4.35
CA GLY A 123 -11.76 -8.57 -3.90
C GLY A 123 -10.63 -9.55 -4.16
N ARG A 124 -9.44 -9.05 -4.38
CA ARG A 124 -8.20 -9.82 -4.46
C ARG A 124 -7.14 -9.12 -3.62
N VAL A 125 -6.47 -9.89 -2.80
CA VAL A 125 -5.39 -9.41 -1.95
C VAL A 125 -4.11 -10.16 -2.28
N VAL A 126 -3.01 -9.43 -2.38
CA VAL A 126 -1.67 -9.96 -2.62
C VAL A 126 -0.74 -9.37 -1.56
N PHE A 127 0.10 -10.24 -0.98
CA PHE A 127 1.17 -9.90 -0.04
C PHE A 127 2.52 -10.06 -0.70
#